data_b44b1dbdf225c08d34d5ef46d6060194
#
_entry.id   b44b1dbdf225c08d34d5ef46d6060194
#
_cell.length_a   1.000
_cell.length_b   1.000
_cell.length_c   1.000
_cell.angle_alpha   90.00
_cell.angle_beta   90.00
_cell.angle_gamma   90.00
#
_symmetry.space_group_name_H-M   'P 1'
#
loop_
_entity.id
_entity.type
_entity.pdbx_description
1 polymer ?
#
loop_
_entity_poly.entity_id
_entity_poly.type
_entity_poly.pdbx_seq_one_letter_code
_entity_poly.pdbx_strand_id
1 'polypeptide(L)'
;MNSASRYSQLALAVAASLASSAVFAQDDLDETVVTATRTPVPLDAVGAPVIVITRNDIERSLASDVSELLQTHAGLEIARNGGPGQTTSLFTRGTESNHTVVLVDGVRINPGTIGGAALQNISPESLERIEIVKGPRSSLYGTDAIGGVVQLFTRGAAKSGVSTGATYGSDNTQQVFGDAALSGDVVKIGFGGSYAESDGMPTFVDDNLDRGYRNVTGRAFAEISATDALKFRLRGWQATGRTEYSAQTFSDPPYAAVSQDFENSVYSVEGEYRVADGLGVRATWSRALDDIEQLQPGFGPAEFDYARTKRTNVDLQVDLAAVGTHALSFGLQRSDENTRAQSFGTVFDEDTLVTQAFVQDQFEIGRLSSRLAVGYVDHETFGNEVTWNAEFGAGFGRGTRITLSGGSAFRAPDSTDRFGFGGNPDLKPEVSEQVELSVRQKVGDRHQLSLTAFDNHIDDLIDYVVIDFNTFEGQNQNVERARIKGVELGYQYHGEAWSTRAELTLQDPRDETTDELLLRRSRESLMVAVNRDVGALDLGMDITAFGDRKDFGFPDNVTLDSYVLVNATVRYRVNGALTLQGRIENALDEDYTLAQGYRTEGRAYTVGVRYSFD
;
A
#
# COMPACT_ATOMS: atom_id res chain seq x y z
N MET A 1 -5.36 13.34 -33.84
CA MET A 1 -6.73 12.75 -33.67
C MET A 1 -6.73 12.22 -32.26
N ASN A 2 -7.57 12.80 -31.42
CA ASN A 2 -7.51 12.72 -29.95
C ASN A 2 -7.51 11.31 -29.37
N SER A 3 -6.55 11.00 -28.49
CA SER A 3 -6.42 9.76 -27.72
C SER A 3 -7.69 9.43 -26.93
N ALA A 4 -8.38 10.41 -26.39
CA ALA A 4 -9.64 10.24 -25.64
C ALA A 4 -10.75 9.48 -26.43
N SER A 5 -10.76 9.53 -27.76
CA SER A 5 -11.74 8.81 -28.60
C SER A 5 -11.48 7.30 -28.69
N ARG A 6 -10.27 6.82 -28.43
CA ARG A 6 -9.95 5.39 -28.48
C ARG A 6 -10.35 4.67 -27.19
N TYR A 7 -10.26 5.32 -26.04
CA TYR A 7 -10.60 4.73 -24.75
C TYR A 7 -12.10 4.56 -24.55
N SER A 8 -12.92 5.50 -25.05
CA SER A 8 -14.38 5.37 -24.97
C SER A 8 -14.95 4.20 -25.80
N GLN A 9 -14.27 3.81 -26.87
CA GLN A 9 -14.70 2.68 -27.71
C GLN A 9 -14.31 1.31 -27.13
N LEU A 10 -13.17 1.22 -26.44
CA LEU A 10 -12.77 -0.02 -25.74
C LEU A 10 -13.64 -0.29 -24.50
N ALA A 11 -13.95 0.74 -23.71
CA ALA A 11 -14.82 0.62 -22.54
C ALA A 11 -16.25 0.17 -22.94
N LEU A 12 -16.78 0.64 -24.08
CA LEU A 12 -18.09 0.21 -24.58
C LEU A 12 -18.08 -1.23 -25.11
N ALA A 13 -16.99 -1.69 -25.70
CA ALA A 13 -16.87 -3.06 -26.24
C ALA A 13 -16.79 -4.12 -25.13
N VAL A 14 -16.14 -3.82 -24.01
CA VAL A 14 -16.07 -4.70 -22.84
C VAL A 14 -17.40 -4.79 -22.11
N ALA A 15 -18.17 -3.69 -22.02
CA ALA A 15 -19.48 -3.67 -21.40
C ALA A 15 -20.55 -4.45 -22.17
N ALA A 16 -20.40 -4.59 -23.50
CA ALA A 16 -21.38 -5.27 -24.35
C ALA A 16 -21.26 -6.81 -24.39
N SER A 17 -20.13 -7.39 -23.95
CA SER A 17 -19.88 -8.84 -23.97
C SER A 17 -20.34 -9.60 -22.70
N LEU A 18 -20.86 -8.91 -21.68
CA LEU A 18 -21.16 -9.46 -20.35
C LEU A 18 -22.61 -9.93 -20.12
N ALA A 19 -23.46 -9.99 -21.16
CA ALA A 19 -24.85 -10.39 -21.02
C ALA A 19 -25.06 -11.85 -21.44
N SER A 20 -24.91 -12.80 -20.54
CA SER A 20 -25.76 -14.01 -20.37
C SER A 20 -25.04 -15.16 -19.63
N SER A 21 -25.53 -15.53 -18.46
CA SER A 21 -26.01 -16.85 -18.03
C SER A 21 -26.08 -16.97 -16.50
N ALA A 22 -27.18 -17.46 -16.03
CA ALA A 22 -27.52 -17.67 -14.63
C ALA A 22 -27.06 -19.07 -14.15
N VAL A 23 -26.77 -19.21 -12.87
CA VAL A 23 -27.20 -20.21 -11.90
C VAL A 23 -26.17 -20.56 -10.80
N PHE A 24 -26.61 -20.44 -9.57
CA PHE A 24 -26.23 -20.92 -8.22
C PHE A 24 -25.08 -20.27 -7.43
N ALA A 25 -25.45 -20.01 -6.17
CA ALA A 25 -24.71 -19.28 -5.17
C ALA A 25 -23.64 -20.14 -4.49
N GLN A 26 -22.54 -19.47 -4.13
CA GLN A 26 -21.62 -19.94 -3.10
C GLN A 26 -21.58 -18.88 -1.99
N ASP A 27 -21.63 -19.33 -0.73
CA ASP A 27 -21.66 -18.47 0.45
C ASP A 27 -20.49 -17.48 0.43
N ASP A 28 -20.81 -16.18 0.38
CA ASP A 28 -19.91 -15.12 0.80
C ASP A 28 -19.68 -15.32 2.30
N LEU A 29 -18.50 -15.80 2.67
CA LEU A 29 -18.00 -15.64 4.03
C LEU A 29 -17.95 -14.14 4.29
N ASP A 30 -18.62 -13.67 5.36
CA ASP A 30 -18.58 -12.29 5.81
C ASP A 30 -17.10 -11.89 6.00
N GLU A 31 -16.53 -11.24 4.98
CA GLU A 31 -15.14 -10.82 5.00
C GLU A 31 -14.97 -9.78 6.10
N THR A 32 -14.14 -10.10 7.09
CA THR A 32 -13.91 -9.24 8.25
C THR A 32 -12.64 -8.42 8.02
N VAL A 33 -12.76 -7.09 8.16
CA VAL A 33 -11.66 -6.15 8.06
C VAL A 33 -11.34 -5.53 9.41
N VAL A 34 -10.09 -5.16 9.62
CA VAL A 34 -9.56 -4.60 10.88
C VAL A 34 -9.07 -3.17 10.68
N THR A 35 -8.48 -2.86 9.52
CA THR A 35 -7.76 -1.60 9.28
C THR A 35 -8.65 -0.36 9.39
N ALA A 36 -9.93 -0.47 9.05
CA ALA A 36 -10.83 0.68 9.12
C ALA A 36 -11.14 1.14 10.56
N THR A 37 -11.04 0.24 11.55
CA THR A 37 -11.57 0.45 12.91
C THR A 37 -10.64 -0.02 14.03
N ARG A 38 -9.48 -0.61 13.71
CA ARG A 38 -8.59 -1.33 14.66
C ARG A 38 -9.26 -2.48 15.43
N THR A 39 -10.49 -2.83 15.06
CA THR A 39 -11.26 -3.96 15.59
C THR A 39 -11.87 -4.74 14.43
N PRO A 40 -12.04 -6.07 14.56
CA PRO A 40 -12.66 -6.87 13.50
C PRO A 40 -14.13 -6.46 13.28
N VAL A 41 -14.46 -6.05 12.06
CA VAL A 41 -15.83 -5.71 11.63
C VAL A 41 -16.13 -6.32 10.26
N PRO A 42 -17.37 -6.74 9.97
CA PRO A 42 -17.73 -7.16 8.62
C PRO A 42 -17.48 -6.04 7.60
N LEU A 43 -16.95 -6.40 6.41
CA LEU A 43 -16.66 -5.44 5.34
C LEU A 43 -17.91 -4.63 4.94
N ASP A 44 -19.07 -5.27 4.92
CA ASP A 44 -20.35 -4.63 4.62
C ASP A 44 -20.77 -3.58 5.64
N ALA A 45 -20.31 -3.72 6.88
CA ALA A 45 -20.59 -2.77 7.96
C ALA A 45 -19.72 -1.51 7.83
N VAL A 46 -18.58 -1.57 7.14
CA VAL A 46 -17.70 -0.41 6.95
C VAL A 46 -18.29 0.53 5.91
N GLY A 47 -18.39 1.81 6.25
CA GLY A 47 -18.89 2.85 5.36
C GLY A 47 -17.82 3.44 4.47
N ALA A 48 -16.58 3.52 4.99
CA ALA A 48 -15.43 3.97 4.22
C ALA A 48 -15.11 3.00 3.06
N PRO A 49 -14.56 3.48 1.93
CA PRO A 49 -14.04 2.61 0.89
C PRO A 49 -12.87 1.77 1.42
N VAL A 50 -13.07 0.46 1.53
CA VAL A 50 -12.03 -0.50 1.91
C VAL A 50 -11.80 -1.43 0.74
N ILE A 51 -10.54 -1.62 0.36
CA ILE A 51 -10.11 -2.63 -0.59
C ILE A 51 -9.50 -3.78 0.21
N VAL A 52 -9.88 -5.00 -0.13
CA VAL A 52 -9.26 -6.21 0.41
C VAL A 52 -8.70 -7.01 -0.76
N ILE A 53 -7.40 -7.29 -0.69
CA ILE A 53 -6.71 -8.18 -1.63
C ILE A 53 -6.48 -9.49 -0.87
N THR A 54 -7.17 -10.53 -1.26
CA THR A 54 -7.13 -11.83 -0.57
C THR A 54 -5.91 -12.65 -0.97
N ARG A 55 -5.63 -13.73 -0.23
CA ARG A 55 -4.57 -14.68 -0.61
C ARG A 55 -4.78 -15.24 -2.03
N ASN A 56 -6.03 -15.52 -2.40
CA ASN A 56 -6.36 -16.01 -3.75
C ASN A 56 -6.05 -14.97 -4.84
N ASP A 57 -6.32 -13.69 -4.59
CA ASP A 57 -5.97 -12.60 -5.51
C ASP A 57 -4.47 -12.46 -5.65
N ILE A 58 -3.73 -12.53 -4.54
CA ILE A 58 -2.25 -12.52 -4.53
C ILE A 58 -1.69 -13.69 -5.36
N GLU A 59 -2.20 -14.90 -5.15
CA GLU A 59 -1.74 -16.07 -5.90
C GLU A 59 -2.12 -16.05 -7.38
N ARG A 60 -3.24 -15.42 -7.73
CA ARG A 60 -3.68 -15.26 -9.12
C ARG A 60 -2.86 -14.22 -9.87
N SER A 61 -2.47 -13.15 -9.22
CA SER A 61 -1.75 -12.03 -9.84
C SER A 61 -0.36 -12.43 -10.32
N LEU A 62 0.33 -13.33 -9.60
CA LEU A 62 1.76 -13.66 -9.79
C LEU A 62 2.66 -12.42 -9.75
N ALA A 63 2.26 -11.41 -9.00
CA ALA A 63 3.02 -10.18 -8.85
C ALA A 63 4.37 -10.43 -8.19
N SER A 64 5.40 -9.71 -8.60
CA SER A 64 6.76 -9.84 -8.09
C SER A 64 6.93 -9.14 -6.74
N ASP A 65 6.24 -8.04 -6.52
CA ASP A 65 6.23 -7.27 -5.28
C ASP A 65 4.83 -6.69 -4.95
N VAL A 66 4.70 -6.11 -3.77
CA VAL A 66 3.42 -5.55 -3.29
C VAL A 66 2.97 -4.34 -4.09
N SER A 67 3.88 -3.52 -4.61
CA SER A 67 3.50 -2.32 -5.38
C SER A 67 2.75 -2.66 -6.68
N GLU A 68 3.11 -3.76 -7.34
CA GLU A 68 2.37 -4.26 -8.50
C GLU A 68 0.93 -4.67 -8.14
N LEU A 69 0.73 -5.31 -6.98
CA LEU A 69 -0.62 -5.65 -6.50
C LEU A 69 -1.46 -4.38 -6.26
N LEU A 70 -0.86 -3.38 -5.63
CA LEU A 70 -1.55 -2.12 -5.30
C LEU A 70 -1.94 -1.35 -6.56
N GLN A 71 -1.09 -1.33 -7.59
CA GLN A 71 -1.33 -0.61 -8.85
C GLN A 71 -2.56 -1.12 -9.62
N THR A 72 -3.03 -2.33 -9.34
CA THR A 72 -4.24 -2.88 -9.97
C THR A 72 -5.55 -2.41 -9.32
N HIS A 73 -5.50 -1.45 -8.40
CA HIS A 73 -6.67 -0.91 -7.69
C HIS A 73 -6.80 0.60 -7.86
N ALA A 74 -8.02 1.07 -8.03
CA ALA A 74 -8.32 2.48 -8.26
C ALA A 74 -7.95 3.39 -7.09
N GLY A 75 -7.50 4.60 -7.42
CA GLY A 75 -7.06 5.58 -6.44
C GLY A 75 -5.70 5.26 -5.80
N LEU A 76 -4.99 4.27 -6.35
CA LEU A 76 -3.62 3.94 -6.01
C LEU A 76 -2.76 4.09 -7.26
N GLU A 77 -1.78 4.96 -7.22
CA GLU A 77 -0.85 5.18 -8.33
C GLU A 77 0.58 4.93 -7.86
N ILE A 78 1.34 4.24 -8.69
CA ILE A 78 2.73 3.88 -8.42
C ILE A 78 3.64 4.67 -9.35
N ALA A 79 4.68 5.29 -8.78
CA ALA A 79 5.84 5.73 -9.53
C ALA A 79 7.06 4.94 -9.08
N ARG A 80 7.77 4.35 -10.03
CA ARG A 80 8.99 3.56 -9.78
C ARG A 80 10.15 4.12 -10.59
N ASN A 81 11.30 4.24 -9.95
CA ASN A 81 12.51 4.80 -10.55
C ASN A 81 13.37 3.71 -11.22
N GLY A 82 12.78 2.95 -12.16
CA GLY A 82 13.48 1.87 -12.87
C GLY A 82 12.89 0.49 -12.64
N GLY A 83 13.73 -0.56 -12.71
CA GLY A 83 13.36 -1.97 -12.64
C GLY A 83 13.04 -2.50 -11.24
N PRO A 84 13.12 -3.83 -11.03
CA PRO A 84 12.85 -4.47 -9.75
C PRO A 84 13.71 -3.91 -8.61
N GLY A 85 13.11 -3.76 -7.41
CA GLY A 85 13.81 -3.29 -6.21
C GLY A 85 14.10 -1.78 -6.17
N GLN A 86 13.84 -1.04 -7.24
CA GLN A 86 14.06 0.40 -7.29
C GLN A 86 13.04 1.16 -6.44
N THR A 87 13.43 2.36 -5.99
CA THR A 87 12.57 3.24 -5.18
C THR A 87 11.19 3.37 -5.78
N THR A 88 10.18 3.09 -4.97
CA THR A 88 8.79 3.04 -5.39
C THR A 88 7.95 3.94 -4.49
N SER A 89 7.21 4.86 -5.10
CA SER A 89 6.29 5.77 -4.43
C SER A 89 4.85 5.31 -4.65
N LEU A 90 4.03 5.34 -3.60
CA LEU A 90 2.60 5.05 -3.62
C LEU A 90 1.82 6.35 -3.38
N PHE A 91 1.02 6.76 -4.32
CA PHE A 91 0.13 7.92 -4.20
C PHE A 91 -1.31 7.44 -4.02
N THR A 92 -1.88 7.70 -2.85
CA THR A 92 -3.26 7.32 -2.53
C THR A 92 -4.18 8.51 -2.79
N ARG A 93 -5.09 8.41 -3.77
CA ARG A 93 -5.97 9.51 -4.18
C ARG A 93 -5.21 10.82 -4.47
N GLY A 94 -4.03 10.72 -5.07
CA GLY A 94 -3.22 11.88 -5.46
C GLY A 94 -2.49 12.61 -4.32
N THR A 95 -2.53 12.11 -3.07
CA THR A 95 -1.70 12.62 -1.96
C THR A 95 -0.24 12.25 -2.14
N GLU A 96 0.67 12.74 -1.28
CA GLU A 96 2.10 12.38 -1.31
C GLU A 96 2.34 10.93 -0.89
N SER A 97 3.49 10.36 -1.28
CA SER A 97 3.82 8.96 -0.96
C SER A 97 4.04 8.72 0.54
N ASN A 98 4.48 9.73 1.28
CA ASN A 98 4.63 9.72 2.74
C ASN A 98 3.32 10.03 3.50
N HIS A 99 2.21 10.29 2.78
CA HIS A 99 0.87 10.49 3.32
C HIS A 99 0.09 9.18 3.53
N THR A 100 0.67 8.04 3.20
CA THR A 100 0.04 6.73 3.38
C THR A 100 0.81 5.90 4.40
N VAL A 101 0.15 5.59 5.52
CA VAL A 101 0.72 4.70 6.53
C VAL A 101 0.69 3.26 6.01
N VAL A 102 1.84 2.60 6.02
CA VAL A 102 1.96 1.18 5.69
C VAL A 102 2.30 0.38 6.94
N LEU A 103 1.52 -0.66 7.18
CA LEU A 103 1.66 -1.52 8.35
C LEU A 103 1.95 -2.96 7.92
N VAL A 104 2.83 -3.65 8.64
CA VAL A 104 2.98 -5.11 8.60
C VAL A 104 2.50 -5.66 9.94
N ASP A 105 1.44 -6.46 9.92
CA ASP A 105 0.80 -7.03 11.12
C ASP A 105 0.47 -5.98 12.21
N GLY A 106 0.03 -4.78 11.79
CA GLY A 106 -0.31 -3.68 12.68
C GLY A 106 0.87 -2.80 13.10
N VAL A 107 2.09 -3.11 12.68
CA VAL A 107 3.31 -2.35 13.00
C VAL A 107 3.71 -1.46 11.81
N ARG A 108 3.84 -0.17 12.04
CA ARG A 108 4.21 0.81 11.02
C ARG A 108 5.64 0.59 10.52
N ILE A 109 5.80 0.54 9.19
CA ILE A 109 7.09 0.35 8.51
C ILE A 109 7.57 1.58 7.72
N ASN A 110 6.76 2.66 7.64
CA ASN A 110 7.24 3.91 7.07
C ASN A 110 8.46 4.39 7.85
N PRO A 111 9.63 4.60 7.22
CA PRO A 111 10.81 5.09 7.91
C PRO A 111 10.65 6.56 8.30
N GLY A 112 11.16 6.95 9.46
CA GLY A 112 11.19 8.35 9.90
C GLY A 112 12.26 9.19 9.17
N THR A 113 13.03 8.58 8.26
CA THR A 113 13.98 9.28 7.39
C THR A 113 13.28 9.94 6.20
N ILE A 114 12.53 9.18 5.39
CA ILE A 114 11.91 9.66 4.13
C ILE A 114 10.38 9.45 4.07
N GLY A 115 9.77 8.92 5.11
CA GLY A 115 8.32 8.72 5.21
C GLY A 115 7.72 7.65 4.29
N GLY A 116 8.27 7.38 3.12
CA GLY A 116 7.78 6.40 2.16
C GLY A 116 8.20 4.96 2.50
N ALA A 117 7.25 4.01 2.59
CA ALA A 117 7.57 2.61 2.88
C ALA A 117 8.15 1.88 1.66
N ALA A 118 9.15 1.01 1.87
CA ALA A 118 9.83 0.23 0.83
C ALA A 118 8.96 -0.95 0.34
N LEU A 119 7.86 -0.66 -0.36
CA LEU A 119 6.90 -1.65 -0.88
C LEU A 119 7.54 -2.65 -1.85
N GLN A 120 8.55 -2.21 -2.61
CA GLN A 120 9.32 -3.02 -3.56
C GLN A 120 10.11 -4.17 -2.89
N ASN A 121 10.34 -4.10 -1.58
CA ASN A 121 11.07 -5.11 -0.84
C ASN A 121 10.16 -6.18 -0.21
N ILE A 122 8.84 -6.04 -0.34
CA ILE A 122 7.87 -6.92 0.31
C ILE A 122 7.41 -8.01 -0.67
N SER A 123 7.80 -9.25 -0.38
CA SER A 123 7.37 -10.41 -1.17
C SER A 123 5.88 -10.73 -0.94
N PRO A 124 5.05 -10.78 -2.01
CA PRO A 124 3.65 -11.18 -1.91
C PRO A 124 3.45 -12.58 -1.30
N GLU A 125 4.43 -13.47 -1.46
CA GLU A 125 4.38 -14.83 -0.90
C GLU A 125 4.39 -14.85 0.64
N SER A 126 4.86 -13.78 1.27
CA SER A 126 4.82 -13.62 2.73
C SER A 126 3.43 -13.24 3.27
N LEU A 127 2.50 -12.81 2.40
CA LEU A 127 1.24 -12.17 2.79
C LEU A 127 0.04 -13.12 2.70
N GLU A 128 -0.88 -13.00 3.64
CA GLU A 128 -2.20 -13.63 3.65
C GLU A 128 -3.25 -12.75 2.98
N ARG A 129 -3.22 -11.45 3.26
CA ARG A 129 -4.10 -10.44 2.66
C ARG A 129 -3.52 -9.04 2.82
N ILE A 130 -4.08 -8.11 2.05
CA ILE A 130 -3.82 -6.68 2.16
C ILE A 130 -5.15 -5.97 2.38
N GLU A 131 -5.24 -5.08 3.36
CA GLU A 131 -6.38 -4.19 3.56
C GLU A 131 -5.94 -2.75 3.30
N ILE A 132 -6.73 -2.01 2.52
CA ILE A 132 -6.43 -0.62 2.16
C ILE A 132 -7.65 0.22 2.51
N VAL A 133 -7.43 1.25 3.33
CA VAL A 133 -8.46 2.22 3.70
C VAL A 133 -8.01 3.58 3.20
N LYS A 134 -8.77 4.16 2.29
CA LYS A 134 -8.47 5.48 1.71
C LYS A 134 -9.05 6.62 2.55
N GLY A 135 -8.39 7.78 2.50
CA GLY A 135 -8.76 8.99 3.24
C GLY A 135 -8.21 9.05 4.67
N PRO A 136 -8.44 10.17 5.39
CA PRO A 136 -7.82 10.46 6.68
C PRO A 136 -8.08 9.38 7.73
N ARG A 137 -7.01 8.93 8.43
CA ARG A 137 -7.06 7.92 9.50
C ARG A 137 -6.16 8.26 10.69
N SER A 138 -5.67 9.50 10.77
CA SER A 138 -4.76 9.92 11.85
C SER A 138 -5.35 9.81 13.25
N SER A 139 -6.67 9.85 13.38
CA SER A 139 -7.34 9.63 14.68
C SER A 139 -7.06 8.25 15.29
N LEU A 140 -6.80 7.22 14.44
CA LEU A 140 -6.51 5.86 14.89
C LEU A 140 -5.04 5.46 14.73
N TYR A 141 -4.34 6.04 13.75
CA TYR A 141 -3.00 5.60 13.35
C TYR A 141 -1.90 6.66 13.54
N GLY A 142 -2.27 7.86 14.03
CA GLY A 142 -1.33 8.96 14.28
C GLY A 142 -0.91 9.71 13.03
N THR A 143 0.29 10.25 13.07
CA THR A 143 0.87 11.01 11.94
C THR A 143 0.91 10.20 10.64
N ASP A 144 0.86 10.89 9.51
CA ASP A 144 1.07 10.43 8.12
C ASP A 144 -0.13 9.71 7.47
N ALA A 145 -1.24 9.51 8.18
CA ALA A 145 -2.42 8.86 7.61
C ALA A 145 -3.37 9.88 6.93
N ILE A 146 -2.85 10.76 6.07
CA ILE A 146 -3.59 11.75 5.27
C ILE A 146 -4.29 11.06 4.09
N GLY A 147 -3.53 10.31 3.27
CA GLY A 147 -4.04 9.57 2.11
C GLY A 147 -4.75 8.28 2.48
N GLY A 148 -4.33 7.65 3.56
CA GLY A 148 -4.92 6.41 4.03
C GLY A 148 -3.97 5.48 4.77
N VAL A 149 -4.39 4.22 4.86
CA VAL A 149 -3.63 3.16 5.52
C VAL A 149 -3.64 1.91 4.64
N VAL A 150 -2.46 1.33 4.41
CA VAL A 150 -2.27 0.02 3.79
C VAL A 150 -1.76 -0.94 4.86
N GLN A 151 -2.53 -1.96 5.17
CA GLN A 151 -2.13 -2.97 6.13
C GLN A 151 -1.87 -4.31 5.46
N LEU A 152 -0.67 -4.82 5.64
CA LEU A 152 -0.17 -6.07 5.12
C LEU A 152 -0.23 -7.10 6.25
N PHE A 153 -1.02 -8.13 6.07
CA PHE A 153 -1.10 -9.24 7.02
C PHE A 153 -0.22 -10.37 6.53
N THR A 154 0.78 -10.74 7.32
CA THR A 154 1.62 -11.89 7.00
C THR A 154 0.84 -13.19 7.21
N ARG A 155 1.26 -14.25 6.50
CA ARG A 155 0.63 -15.57 6.63
C ARG A 155 0.78 -16.10 8.05
N GLY A 156 -0.34 -16.49 8.64
CA GLY A 156 -0.40 -17.13 9.95
C GLY A 156 -0.39 -18.66 9.83
N ALA A 157 -1.10 -19.31 10.75
CA ALA A 157 -1.29 -20.75 10.78
C ALA A 157 -2.79 -21.07 10.97
N ALA A 158 -3.64 -20.58 10.07
CA ALA A 158 -5.09 -20.82 10.12
C ALA A 158 -5.42 -22.31 9.91
N LYS A 159 -4.65 -22.99 9.03
CA LYS A 159 -4.70 -24.44 8.78
C LYS A 159 -3.30 -25.02 8.80
N SER A 160 -3.18 -26.30 9.09
CA SER A 160 -1.93 -27.02 8.91
C SER A 160 -1.71 -27.30 7.44
N GLY A 161 -0.47 -27.19 6.99
CA GLY A 161 -0.14 -27.45 5.59
C GLY A 161 1.27 -27.01 5.23
N VAL A 162 1.70 -27.37 4.04
CA VAL A 162 2.97 -26.97 3.43
C VAL A 162 2.70 -26.44 2.03
N SER A 163 3.31 -25.32 1.68
CA SER A 163 3.25 -24.76 0.33
C SER A 163 4.66 -24.42 -0.11
N THR A 164 5.02 -24.77 -1.34
CA THR A 164 6.31 -24.40 -1.93
C THR A 164 6.14 -24.13 -3.41
N GLY A 165 7.02 -23.37 -4.01
CA GLY A 165 6.99 -23.11 -5.44
C GLY A 165 8.25 -22.43 -5.94
N ALA A 166 8.32 -22.36 -7.26
CA ALA A 166 9.37 -21.66 -7.97
C ALA A 166 8.80 -21.01 -9.23
N THR A 167 9.33 -19.83 -9.58
CA THR A 167 9.03 -19.13 -10.81
C THR A 167 10.33 -18.79 -11.55
N TYR A 168 10.22 -18.66 -12.86
CA TYR A 168 11.28 -18.19 -13.75
C TYR A 168 10.67 -17.25 -14.78
N GLY A 169 11.31 -16.11 -15.04
CA GLY A 169 10.77 -15.06 -15.89
C GLY A 169 11.81 -14.33 -16.72
N SER A 170 11.37 -13.26 -17.38
CA SER A 170 12.20 -12.30 -18.10
C SER A 170 13.32 -11.77 -17.22
N ASP A 171 14.39 -11.22 -17.82
CA ASP A 171 15.56 -10.67 -17.16
C ASP A 171 16.19 -11.65 -16.15
N ASN A 172 16.17 -12.95 -16.52
CA ASN A 172 16.64 -14.05 -15.67
C ASN A 172 16.05 -14.05 -14.26
N THR A 173 14.84 -13.50 -14.11
CA THR A 173 14.15 -13.40 -12.81
C THR A 173 13.81 -14.79 -12.29
N GLN A 174 14.26 -15.09 -11.11
CA GLN A 174 14.02 -16.36 -10.41
C GLN A 174 13.44 -16.10 -9.02
N GLN A 175 12.43 -16.85 -8.66
CA GLN A 175 11.91 -16.84 -7.30
C GLN A 175 11.66 -18.26 -6.81
N VAL A 176 12.02 -18.53 -5.58
CA VAL A 176 11.63 -19.74 -4.85
C VAL A 176 11.02 -19.34 -3.52
N PHE A 177 10.02 -20.10 -3.08
CA PHE A 177 9.39 -19.86 -1.79
C PHE A 177 8.98 -21.18 -1.13
N GLY A 178 8.88 -21.13 0.19
CA GLY A 178 8.38 -22.23 1.00
C GLY A 178 7.67 -21.70 2.24
N ASP A 179 6.63 -22.42 2.65
CA ASP A 179 5.78 -22.11 3.78
C ASP A 179 5.30 -23.40 4.45
N ALA A 180 5.30 -23.42 5.78
CA ALA A 180 4.78 -24.52 6.57
C ALA A 180 4.04 -24.00 7.79
N ALA A 181 2.89 -24.57 8.08
CA ALA A 181 2.07 -24.23 9.23
C ALA A 181 1.54 -25.47 9.94
N LEU A 182 1.43 -25.39 11.25
CA LEU A 182 0.74 -26.34 12.12
C LEU A 182 -0.32 -25.58 12.92
N SER A 183 -1.57 -26.01 12.80
CA SER A 183 -2.72 -25.42 13.48
C SER A 183 -3.29 -26.42 14.47
N GLY A 184 -3.09 -26.16 15.76
CA GLY A 184 -3.71 -26.89 16.86
C GLY A 184 -4.60 -25.97 17.70
N ASP A 185 -5.37 -26.55 18.60
CA ASP A 185 -6.31 -25.82 19.46
C ASP A 185 -5.60 -24.88 20.45
N VAL A 186 -4.45 -25.31 20.97
CA VAL A 186 -3.67 -24.57 21.97
C VAL A 186 -2.52 -23.79 21.33
N VAL A 187 -1.86 -24.41 20.35
CA VAL A 187 -0.66 -23.82 19.71
C VAL A 187 -0.82 -23.86 18.21
N LYS A 188 -0.59 -22.70 17.57
CA LYS A 188 -0.44 -22.57 16.14
C LYS A 188 0.94 -22.00 15.84
N ILE A 189 1.65 -22.59 14.90
CA ILE A 189 2.96 -22.10 14.45
C ILE A 189 3.05 -22.10 12.94
N GLY A 190 3.74 -21.13 12.37
CA GLY A 190 3.98 -21.01 10.95
C GLY A 190 5.35 -20.42 10.66
N PHE A 191 5.99 -20.91 9.61
CA PHE A 191 7.26 -20.40 9.10
C PHE A 191 7.17 -20.31 7.58
N GLY A 192 7.80 -19.31 7.02
CA GLY A 192 7.90 -19.19 5.57
C GLY A 192 9.05 -18.31 5.16
N GLY A 193 9.43 -18.42 3.90
CA GLY A 193 10.45 -17.57 3.33
C GLY A 193 10.43 -17.64 1.81
N SER A 194 11.06 -16.64 1.19
CA SER A 194 11.26 -16.57 -0.24
C SER A 194 12.64 -16.01 -0.57
N TYR A 195 13.15 -16.41 -1.71
CA TYR A 195 14.32 -15.84 -2.36
C TYR A 195 13.90 -15.38 -3.75
N ALA A 196 14.23 -14.15 -4.12
CA ALA A 196 14.03 -13.59 -5.44
C ALA A 196 15.33 -12.97 -5.94
N GLU A 197 15.64 -13.17 -7.22
CA GLU A 197 16.81 -12.59 -7.90
C GLU A 197 16.42 -12.28 -9.35
N SER A 198 16.93 -11.16 -9.87
CA SER A 198 16.79 -10.74 -11.26
C SER A 198 18.09 -10.10 -11.72
N ASP A 199 18.47 -10.32 -12.98
CA ASP A 199 19.55 -9.55 -13.61
C ASP A 199 19.10 -8.09 -13.84
N GLY A 200 17.78 -7.84 -13.78
CA GLY A 200 17.16 -6.54 -13.89
C GLY A 200 17.29 -5.90 -15.25
N MET A 201 17.20 -4.60 -15.29
CA MET A 201 17.19 -3.78 -16.51
C MET A 201 17.94 -2.46 -16.27
N PRO A 202 18.32 -1.70 -17.32
CA PRO A 202 18.92 -0.39 -17.14
C PRO A 202 17.99 0.55 -16.34
N THR A 203 18.58 1.35 -15.45
CA THR A 203 17.82 2.30 -14.62
C THR A 203 17.23 3.44 -15.46
N PHE A 204 18.03 4.02 -16.37
CA PHE A 204 17.64 5.16 -17.20
C PHE A 204 17.41 4.73 -18.66
N VAL A 205 16.61 5.51 -19.38
CA VAL A 205 16.33 5.25 -20.82
C VAL A 205 17.58 5.25 -21.70
N ASP A 206 18.59 6.05 -21.34
CA ASP A 206 19.86 6.19 -22.08
C ASP A 206 20.99 5.32 -21.50
N ASP A 207 20.75 4.58 -20.41
CA ASP A 207 21.68 3.61 -19.86
C ASP A 207 21.54 2.26 -20.58
N ASN A 208 22.63 1.51 -20.69
CA ASN A 208 22.65 0.22 -21.36
C ASN A 208 23.14 -0.93 -20.45
N LEU A 209 23.32 -0.66 -19.16
CA LEU A 209 23.79 -1.64 -18.19
C LEU A 209 22.64 -2.12 -17.32
N ASP A 210 22.38 -3.40 -17.37
CA ASP A 210 21.38 -4.02 -16.49
C ASP A 210 21.80 -3.86 -15.02
N ARG A 211 20.80 -3.69 -14.17
CA ARG A 211 20.93 -3.46 -12.74
C ARG A 211 20.14 -4.48 -11.97
N GLY A 212 20.86 -5.35 -11.30
CA GLY A 212 20.29 -6.51 -10.65
C GLY A 212 19.55 -6.19 -9.35
N TYR A 213 18.74 -7.15 -8.95
CA TYR A 213 18.00 -7.13 -7.68
C TYR A 213 18.04 -8.50 -7.02
N ARG A 214 18.20 -8.51 -5.70
CA ARG A 214 18.11 -9.72 -4.89
C ARG A 214 17.39 -9.44 -3.59
N ASN A 215 16.46 -10.32 -3.21
CA ASN A 215 15.69 -10.23 -1.98
C ASN A 215 15.55 -11.60 -1.31
N VAL A 216 15.79 -11.64 -0.01
CA VAL A 216 15.53 -12.79 0.86
C VAL A 216 14.50 -12.35 1.90
N THR A 217 13.34 -12.96 1.89
CA THR A 217 12.29 -12.70 2.89
C THR A 217 12.12 -13.92 3.80
N GLY A 218 12.02 -13.67 5.10
CA GLY A 218 11.68 -14.68 6.11
C GLY A 218 10.53 -14.21 6.99
N ARG A 219 9.70 -15.16 7.46
CA ARG A 219 8.65 -14.89 8.43
C ARG A 219 8.46 -16.03 9.42
N ALA A 220 8.01 -15.69 10.61
CA ALA A 220 7.63 -16.64 11.65
C ALA A 220 6.38 -16.15 12.38
N PHE A 221 5.52 -17.08 12.75
CA PHE A 221 4.28 -16.85 13.49
C PHE A 221 4.11 -17.90 14.57
N ALA A 222 3.69 -17.48 15.77
CA ALA A 222 3.21 -18.39 16.81
C ALA A 222 2.00 -17.77 17.53
N GLU A 223 0.96 -18.57 17.75
CA GLU A 223 -0.17 -18.22 18.61
C GLU A 223 -0.30 -19.29 19.67
N ILE A 224 -0.43 -18.86 20.93
CA ILE A 224 -0.60 -19.73 22.10
C ILE A 224 -1.89 -19.31 22.80
N SER A 225 -2.89 -20.18 22.80
CA SER A 225 -4.11 -20.04 23.60
C SER A 225 -3.83 -20.61 25.01
N ALA A 226 -3.29 -19.78 25.90
CA ALA A 226 -2.94 -20.19 27.25
C ALA A 226 -4.19 -20.59 28.08
N THR A 227 -5.31 -19.91 27.83
CA THR A 227 -6.65 -20.26 28.31
C THR A 227 -7.67 -19.85 27.24
N ASP A 228 -8.96 -20.13 27.44
CA ASP A 228 -10.03 -19.64 26.56
C ASP A 228 -10.12 -18.10 26.53
N ALA A 229 -9.59 -17.44 27.55
CA ALA A 229 -9.62 -15.99 27.69
C ALA A 229 -8.29 -15.31 27.36
N LEU A 230 -7.16 -16.01 27.38
CA LEU A 230 -5.82 -15.42 27.22
C LEU A 230 -5.08 -16.05 26.06
N LYS A 231 -4.69 -15.20 25.08
CA LYS A 231 -3.91 -15.58 23.92
C LYS A 231 -2.65 -14.73 23.82
N PHE A 232 -1.58 -15.34 23.34
CA PHE A 232 -0.34 -14.66 22.97
C PHE A 232 -0.06 -14.90 21.49
N ARG A 233 0.37 -13.84 20.77
CA ARG A 233 0.83 -13.92 19.39
C ARG A 233 2.23 -13.35 19.28
N LEU A 234 3.09 -14.10 18.61
CA LEU A 234 4.44 -13.66 18.25
C LEU A 234 4.53 -13.65 16.75
N ARG A 235 5.03 -12.56 16.18
CA ARG A 235 5.24 -12.40 14.75
C ARG A 235 6.62 -11.85 14.48
N GLY A 236 7.23 -12.34 13.44
CA GLY A 236 8.46 -11.82 12.88
C GLY A 236 8.39 -11.87 11.37
N TRP A 237 8.77 -10.78 10.73
CA TRP A 237 8.96 -10.64 9.30
C TRP A 237 10.24 -9.87 9.04
N GLN A 238 11.02 -10.30 8.05
CA GLN A 238 12.24 -9.63 7.64
C GLN A 238 12.45 -9.82 6.14
N ALA A 239 12.88 -8.75 5.45
CA ALA A 239 13.37 -8.76 4.09
C ALA A 239 14.77 -8.14 4.06
N THR A 240 15.72 -8.82 3.41
CA THR A 240 17.10 -8.32 3.22
C THR A 240 17.53 -8.55 1.80
N GLY A 241 18.32 -7.66 1.25
CA GLY A 241 18.75 -7.82 -0.11
C GLY A 241 19.67 -6.73 -0.62
N ARG A 242 19.80 -6.72 -1.93
CA ARG A 242 20.60 -5.73 -2.65
C ARG A 242 19.87 -5.29 -3.90
N THR A 243 19.84 -3.99 -4.14
CA THR A 243 19.40 -3.36 -5.38
C THR A 243 20.59 -2.68 -6.02
N GLU A 244 20.82 -2.93 -7.29
CA GLU A 244 21.78 -2.19 -8.10
C GLU A 244 21.02 -1.14 -8.92
N TYR A 245 21.61 0.03 -9.12
CA TYR A 245 21.05 1.08 -9.96
C TYR A 245 22.16 1.96 -10.55
N SER A 246 21.80 2.85 -11.47
CA SER A 246 22.70 3.82 -12.04
C SER A 246 22.48 5.18 -11.39
N ALA A 247 23.55 5.90 -11.09
CA ALA A 247 23.51 7.30 -10.74
C ALA A 247 24.05 8.14 -11.89
N GLN A 248 23.42 9.28 -12.17
CA GLN A 248 23.91 10.22 -13.17
C GLN A 248 25.18 10.92 -12.68
N THR A 249 26.14 11.05 -13.57
CA THR A 249 27.43 11.73 -13.30
C THR A 249 27.69 12.79 -14.35
N PHE A 250 28.63 13.73 -14.06
CA PHE A 250 29.11 14.71 -15.03
C PHE A 250 30.32 14.19 -15.83
N SER A 251 30.64 12.90 -15.75
CA SER A 251 31.75 12.25 -16.44
C SER A 251 31.27 11.48 -17.68
N ASP A 252 32.23 10.95 -18.46
CA ASP A 252 31.96 10.00 -19.55
C ASP A 252 32.53 8.63 -19.16
N PRO A 253 31.70 7.58 -19.03
CA PRO A 253 30.24 7.53 -19.30
C PRO A 253 29.42 8.31 -18.25
N PRO A 254 28.21 8.79 -18.63
CA PRO A 254 27.38 9.65 -17.76
C PRO A 254 26.71 8.90 -16.60
N TYR A 255 26.89 7.59 -16.50
CA TYR A 255 26.27 6.75 -15.48
C TYR A 255 27.32 5.98 -14.69
N ALA A 256 27.21 6.02 -13.38
CA ALA A 256 28.01 5.21 -12.46
C ALA A 256 27.17 4.08 -11.87
N ALA A 257 27.79 2.93 -11.66
CA ALA A 257 27.17 1.81 -10.98
C ALA A 257 27.08 2.10 -9.48
N VAL A 258 25.90 1.97 -8.92
CA VAL A 258 25.59 2.14 -7.51
C VAL A 258 24.90 0.90 -7.00
N SER A 259 25.13 0.53 -5.75
CA SER A 259 24.39 -0.53 -5.09
C SER A 259 23.87 -0.06 -3.74
N GLN A 260 22.74 -0.62 -3.36
CA GLN A 260 22.07 -0.39 -2.09
C GLN A 260 21.78 -1.73 -1.44
N ASP A 261 22.34 -1.96 -0.27
CA ASP A 261 21.94 -3.05 0.61
C ASP A 261 20.80 -2.57 1.51
N PHE A 262 19.79 -3.41 1.73
CA PHE A 262 18.64 -3.07 2.56
C PHE A 262 18.31 -4.17 3.57
N GLU A 263 17.78 -3.74 4.71
CA GLU A 263 17.14 -4.59 5.71
C GLU A 263 15.86 -3.92 6.20
N ASN A 264 14.71 -4.58 5.99
CA ASN A 264 13.42 -4.19 6.55
C ASN A 264 12.96 -5.30 7.49
N SER A 265 12.60 -4.99 8.73
CA SER A 265 12.11 -6.02 9.64
C SER A 265 11.06 -5.51 10.62
N VAL A 266 10.17 -6.43 11.02
CA VAL A 266 9.12 -6.21 12.01
C VAL A 266 9.08 -7.42 12.95
N TYR A 267 9.11 -7.14 14.25
CA TYR A 267 8.91 -8.12 15.30
C TYR A 267 7.85 -7.63 16.27
N SER A 268 6.92 -8.50 16.66
CA SER A 268 5.88 -8.14 17.62
C SER A 268 5.55 -9.28 18.59
N VAL A 269 5.18 -8.89 19.79
CA VAL A 269 4.60 -9.73 20.83
C VAL A 269 3.29 -9.09 21.28
N GLU A 270 2.20 -9.80 21.11
CA GLU A 270 0.86 -9.37 21.47
C GLU A 270 0.27 -10.29 22.53
N GLY A 271 -0.32 -9.72 23.57
CA GLY A 271 -1.17 -10.40 24.53
C GLY A 271 -2.61 -9.91 24.40
N GLU A 272 -3.56 -10.82 24.20
CA GLU A 272 -4.99 -10.53 24.15
C GLU A 272 -5.70 -11.24 25.30
N TYR A 273 -6.39 -10.46 26.14
CA TYR A 273 -7.13 -10.99 27.30
C TYR A 273 -8.59 -10.57 27.25
N ARG A 274 -9.49 -11.56 27.19
CA ARG A 274 -10.92 -11.38 27.36
C ARG A 274 -11.26 -11.33 28.84
N VAL A 275 -11.43 -10.11 29.37
CA VAL A 275 -11.71 -9.84 30.80
C VAL A 275 -13.10 -10.34 31.18
N ALA A 276 -14.09 -10.09 30.31
CA ALA A 276 -15.47 -10.53 30.46
C ALA A 276 -16.13 -10.59 29.07
N ASP A 277 -17.36 -11.06 28.99
CA ASP A 277 -18.15 -10.99 27.76
C ASP A 277 -18.27 -9.52 27.34
N GLY A 278 -17.81 -9.21 26.13
CA GLY A 278 -17.81 -7.87 25.56
C GLY A 278 -16.70 -6.93 26.07
N LEU A 279 -15.76 -7.39 26.90
CA LEU A 279 -14.60 -6.60 27.34
C LEU A 279 -13.30 -7.34 27.04
N GLY A 280 -12.53 -6.80 26.08
CA GLY A 280 -11.21 -7.28 25.70
C GLY A 280 -10.13 -6.24 25.99
N VAL A 281 -8.94 -6.72 26.31
CA VAL A 281 -7.72 -5.90 26.46
C VAL A 281 -6.64 -6.53 25.60
N ARG A 282 -5.95 -5.72 24.79
CA ARG A 282 -4.83 -6.11 23.96
C ARG A 282 -3.63 -5.22 24.26
N ALA A 283 -2.50 -5.85 24.51
CA ALA A 283 -1.23 -5.15 24.68
C ALA A 283 -0.23 -5.69 23.67
N THR A 284 0.45 -4.79 22.96
CA THR A 284 1.43 -5.16 21.93
C THR A 284 2.73 -4.40 22.19
N TRP A 285 3.82 -5.13 22.21
CA TRP A 285 5.15 -4.58 22.03
C TRP A 285 5.63 -4.91 20.62
N SER A 286 6.22 -3.94 19.93
CA SER A 286 6.75 -4.18 18.60
C SER A 286 8.01 -3.37 18.31
N ARG A 287 8.79 -3.87 17.35
CA ARG A 287 9.97 -3.19 16.82
C ARG A 287 9.98 -3.28 15.31
N ALA A 288 10.21 -2.14 14.65
CA ALA A 288 10.45 -2.04 13.22
C ALA A 288 11.87 -1.51 12.97
N LEU A 289 12.48 -2.00 11.90
CA LEU A 289 13.77 -1.53 11.36
C LEU A 289 13.60 -1.29 9.86
N ASP A 290 14.09 -0.15 9.40
CA ASP A 290 14.39 0.15 8.00
C ASP A 290 15.84 0.60 7.95
N ASP A 291 16.68 -0.11 7.21
CA ASP A 291 18.12 0.10 7.13
C ASP A 291 18.57 0.01 5.68
N ILE A 292 19.15 1.07 5.20
CA ILE A 292 19.65 1.22 3.84
C ILE A 292 21.12 1.67 3.92
N GLU A 293 22.00 0.94 3.22
CA GLU A 293 23.40 1.29 3.04
C GLU A 293 23.71 1.37 1.54
N GLN A 294 24.18 2.54 1.07
CA GLN A 294 24.50 2.79 -0.33
C GLN A 294 25.99 2.83 -0.56
N LEU A 295 26.43 2.18 -1.62
CA LEU A 295 27.80 2.29 -2.13
C LEU A 295 27.79 2.98 -3.49
N GLN A 296 28.36 4.18 -3.55
CA GLN A 296 28.39 5.08 -4.72
C GLN A 296 29.83 5.43 -5.08
N PRO A 297 30.60 4.54 -5.73
CA PRO A 297 32.01 4.76 -6.00
C PRO A 297 32.26 6.04 -6.81
N GLY A 298 33.15 6.87 -6.32
CA GLY A 298 33.56 8.13 -6.99
C GLY A 298 32.71 9.35 -6.64
N PHE A 299 31.73 9.24 -5.76
CA PHE A 299 30.90 10.36 -5.30
C PHE A 299 31.50 11.12 -4.09
N GLY A 300 32.76 10.88 -3.75
CA GLY A 300 33.47 11.59 -2.67
C GLY A 300 32.81 11.40 -1.30
N PRO A 301 32.34 12.49 -0.63
CA PRO A 301 31.69 12.35 0.69
C PRO A 301 30.42 11.48 0.71
N ALA A 302 29.74 11.33 -0.44
CA ALA A 302 28.57 10.51 -0.60
C ALA A 302 28.88 9.07 -1.07
N GLU A 303 30.15 8.65 -1.03
CA GLU A 303 30.53 7.28 -1.45
C GLU A 303 29.87 6.20 -0.59
N PHE A 304 29.62 6.48 0.69
CA PHE A 304 28.97 5.58 1.64
C PHE A 304 27.82 6.31 2.33
N ASP A 305 26.70 6.46 1.62
CA ASP A 305 25.50 7.01 2.21
C ASP A 305 24.68 5.90 2.91
N TYR A 306 23.95 6.28 3.93
CA TYR A 306 23.06 5.36 4.66
C TYR A 306 21.82 6.08 5.18
N ALA A 307 20.75 5.34 5.37
CA ALA A 307 19.55 5.79 6.07
C ALA A 307 19.02 4.66 6.95
N ARG A 308 18.81 4.94 8.24
CA ARG A 308 18.37 3.95 9.21
C ARG A 308 17.30 4.52 10.12
N THR A 309 16.16 3.82 10.20
CA THR A 309 15.09 4.07 11.16
C THR A 309 14.91 2.86 12.06
N LYS A 310 14.96 3.06 13.36
CA LYS A 310 14.58 2.06 14.37
C LYS A 310 13.41 2.60 15.16
N ARG A 311 12.30 1.88 15.18
CA ARG A 311 11.11 2.27 15.94
C ARG A 311 10.70 1.16 16.89
N THR A 312 10.47 1.51 18.15
CA THR A 312 9.93 0.61 19.18
C THR A 312 8.59 1.15 19.64
N ASN A 313 7.55 0.32 19.60
CA ASN A 313 6.22 0.72 20.02
C ASN A 313 5.73 -0.13 21.19
N VAL A 314 4.96 0.50 22.07
CA VAL A 314 4.09 -0.14 23.05
C VAL A 314 2.68 0.37 22.81
N ASP A 315 1.74 -0.56 22.58
CA ASP A 315 0.34 -0.26 22.30
C ASP A 315 -0.54 -0.99 23.30
N LEU A 316 -1.53 -0.28 23.85
CA LEU A 316 -2.55 -0.83 24.73
C LEU A 316 -3.92 -0.45 24.16
N GLN A 317 -4.76 -1.44 23.90
CA GLN A 317 -6.13 -1.23 23.44
C GLN A 317 -7.13 -1.94 24.34
N VAL A 318 -8.23 -1.24 24.64
CA VAL A 318 -9.37 -1.78 25.40
C VAL A 318 -10.60 -1.67 24.51
N ASP A 319 -11.22 -2.81 24.25
CA ASP A 319 -12.43 -2.91 23.44
C ASP A 319 -13.61 -3.30 24.34
N LEU A 320 -14.65 -2.49 24.32
CA LEU A 320 -15.89 -2.69 25.06
C LEU A 320 -17.02 -2.87 24.04
N ALA A 321 -17.37 -4.11 23.74
CA ALA A 321 -18.47 -4.43 22.85
C ALA A 321 -19.79 -4.32 23.58
N ALA A 322 -20.76 -3.68 22.90
CA ALA A 322 -22.17 -3.69 23.28
C ALA A 322 -22.52 -3.08 24.64
N VAL A 323 -22.23 -1.79 24.84
CA VAL A 323 -23.01 -1.00 25.80
C VAL A 323 -24.31 -0.58 25.08
N GLY A 324 -25.31 -1.45 25.06
CA GLY A 324 -26.51 -1.28 24.26
C GLY A 324 -26.23 -1.53 22.77
N THR A 325 -26.25 -0.47 21.96
CA THR A 325 -25.96 -0.49 20.51
C THR A 325 -24.58 0.08 20.17
N HIS A 326 -23.76 0.40 21.17
CA HIS A 326 -22.45 1.02 21.03
C HIS A 326 -21.33 0.02 21.26
N ALA A 327 -20.27 0.08 20.44
CA ALA A 327 -19.01 -0.59 20.68
C ALA A 327 -17.92 0.47 20.82
N LEU A 328 -17.28 0.53 21.98
CA LEU A 328 -16.27 1.53 22.32
C LEU A 328 -14.89 0.90 22.28
N SER A 329 -13.93 1.62 21.69
CA SER A 329 -12.52 1.27 21.72
C SER A 329 -11.70 2.45 22.25
N PHE A 330 -10.72 2.13 23.09
CA PHE A 330 -9.76 3.07 23.64
C PHE A 330 -8.36 2.55 23.37
N GLY A 331 -7.49 3.40 22.88
CA GLY A 331 -6.10 3.03 22.62
C GLY A 331 -5.13 4.06 23.18
N LEU A 332 -3.97 3.55 23.61
CA LEU A 332 -2.81 4.33 23.99
C LEU A 332 -1.59 3.70 23.35
N GLN A 333 -0.82 4.47 22.60
CA GLN A 333 0.41 4.05 21.96
C GLN A 333 1.56 4.99 22.34
N ARG A 334 2.73 4.42 22.59
CA ARG A 334 3.99 5.15 22.72
C ARG A 334 4.97 4.59 21.72
N SER A 335 5.54 5.49 20.91
CA SER A 335 6.54 5.20 19.88
C SER A 335 7.83 5.93 20.22
N ASP A 336 8.91 5.18 20.29
CA ASP A 336 10.27 5.66 20.44
C ASP A 336 11.00 5.34 19.12
N GLU A 337 11.45 6.37 18.42
CA GLU A 337 12.07 6.27 17.10
C GLU A 337 13.43 6.93 17.10
N ASN A 338 14.45 6.23 16.58
CA ASN A 338 15.75 6.78 16.26
C ASN A 338 15.98 6.73 14.75
N THR A 339 16.29 7.89 14.16
CA THR A 339 16.63 8.06 12.74
C THR A 339 18.05 8.52 12.60
N ARG A 340 18.80 7.85 11.71
CA ARG A 340 20.18 8.22 11.36
C ARG A 340 20.35 8.19 9.86
N ALA A 341 20.96 9.21 9.31
CA ALA A 341 21.32 9.19 7.90
C ALA A 341 22.60 9.97 7.63
N GLN A 342 23.25 9.55 6.56
CA GLN A 342 24.23 10.35 5.83
C GLN A 342 23.77 10.36 4.37
N SER A 343 23.58 11.54 3.82
CA SER A 343 23.17 11.74 2.43
C SER A 343 23.83 12.99 1.87
N PHE A 344 24.56 12.85 0.76
CA PHE A 344 25.31 13.93 0.10
C PHE A 344 26.18 14.75 1.06
N GLY A 345 26.81 14.11 2.06
CA GLY A 345 27.65 14.72 3.06
C GLY A 345 26.95 15.38 4.24
N THR A 346 25.61 15.41 4.23
CA THR A 346 24.81 15.82 5.39
C THR A 346 24.57 14.62 6.31
N VAL A 347 24.81 14.80 7.60
CA VAL A 347 24.67 13.73 8.61
C VAL A 347 23.73 14.19 9.70
N PHE A 348 22.79 13.32 10.10
CA PHE A 348 21.96 13.54 11.29
C PHE A 348 21.75 12.25 12.10
N ASP A 349 21.44 12.42 13.38
CA ASP A 349 21.09 11.36 14.34
C ASP A 349 20.04 11.92 15.29
N GLU A 350 18.77 11.55 15.09
CA GLU A 350 17.62 12.16 15.77
C GLU A 350 16.81 11.10 16.49
N ASP A 351 16.47 11.39 17.74
CA ASP A 351 15.49 10.63 18.52
C ASP A 351 14.16 11.38 18.53
N THR A 352 13.07 10.66 18.38
CA THR A 352 11.72 11.21 18.36
C THR A 352 10.79 10.37 19.22
N LEU A 353 10.12 11.01 20.17
CA LEU A 353 9.11 10.39 21.01
C LEU A 353 7.71 10.88 20.59
N VAL A 354 6.83 9.92 20.31
CA VAL A 354 5.42 10.20 20.00
C VAL A 354 4.52 9.39 20.93
N THR A 355 3.58 10.07 21.57
CA THR A 355 2.52 9.44 22.38
C THR A 355 1.17 9.71 21.73
N GLN A 356 0.38 8.67 21.51
CA GLN A 356 -0.94 8.77 20.91
C GLN A 356 -1.98 8.15 21.82
N ALA A 357 -3.14 8.79 21.93
CA ALA A 357 -4.35 8.22 22.52
C ALA A 357 -5.53 8.38 21.58
N PHE A 358 -6.44 7.42 21.57
CA PHE A 358 -7.68 7.54 20.82
C PHE A 358 -8.87 6.98 21.56
N VAL A 359 -10.04 7.48 21.19
CA VAL A 359 -11.35 6.93 21.55
C VAL A 359 -12.16 6.77 20.28
N GLN A 360 -12.79 5.63 20.12
CA GLN A 360 -13.69 5.35 19.02
C GLN A 360 -15.01 4.81 19.55
N ASP A 361 -16.12 5.27 18.99
CA ASP A 361 -17.46 4.74 19.16
C ASP A 361 -17.99 4.22 17.83
N GLN A 362 -18.47 2.99 17.81
CA GLN A 362 -19.17 2.37 16.71
C GLN A 362 -20.61 2.11 17.16
N PHE A 363 -21.55 2.66 16.41
CA PHE A 363 -22.96 2.58 16.73
C PHE A 363 -23.74 2.03 15.54
N GLU A 364 -24.62 1.08 15.79
CA GLU A 364 -25.50 0.52 14.78
C GLU A 364 -26.91 0.31 15.34
N ILE A 365 -27.90 0.88 14.66
CA ILE A 365 -29.32 0.71 15.00
C ILE A 365 -30.17 0.56 13.73
N GLY A 366 -30.67 -0.62 13.49
CA GLY A 366 -31.48 -0.93 12.33
C GLY A 366 -30.72 -0.71 11.01
N ARG A 367 -31.01 0.40 10.32
CA ARG A 367 -30.38 0.74 9.04
C ARG A 367 -29.38 1.88 9.16
N LEU A 368 -29.21 2.43 10.32
CA LEU A 368 -28.31 3.53 10.61
C LEU A 368 -27.06 3.02 11.29
N SER A 369 -25.92 3.54 10.88
CA SER A 369 -24.64 3.31 11.54
C SER A 369 -23.89 4.61 11.70
N SER A 370 -23.10 4.73 12.75
CA SER A 370 -22.09 5.77 12.87
C SER A 370 -20.78 5.21 13.40
N ARG A 371 -19.68 5.84 13.01
CA ARG A 371 -18.35 5.64 13.59
C ARG A 371 -17.77 7.00 13.86
N LEU A 372 -17.39 7.22 15.09
CA LEU A 372 -16.81 8.48 15.55
C LEU A 372 -15.49 8.14 16.23
N ALA A 373 -14.42 8.78 15.82
CA ALA A 373 -13.12 8.62 16.45
C ALA A 373 -12.48 9.99 16.69
N VAL A 374 -11.82 10.12 17.82
CA VAL A 374 -10.99 11.27 18.17
C VAL A 374 -9.63 10.74 18.62
N GLY A 375 -8.57 11.25 18.01
CA GLY A 375 -7.19 10.98 18.33
C GLY A 375 -6.52 12.21 18.91
N TYR A 376 -5.63 12.00 19.86
CA TYR A 376 -4.72 12.99 20.41
C TYR A 376 -3.30 12.46 20.25
N VAL A 377 -2.45 13.25 19.65
CA VAL A 377 -1.03 12.94 19.45
C VAL A 377 -0.21 14.01 20.13
N ASP A 378 0.75 13.59 20.96
CA ASP A 378 1.78 14.42 21.56
C ASP A 378 3.12 14.04 20.91
N HIS A 379 3.62 14.92 20.04
CA HIS A 379 4.87 14.76 19.31
C HIS A 379 5.93 15.64 19.97
N GLU A 380 7.04 15.04 20.40
CA GLU A 380 8.10 15.72 21.17
C GLU A 380 8.56 17.04 20.54
N THR A 381 8.64 17.10 19.21
CA THR A 381 9.10 18.28 18.48
C THR A 381 7.98 19.25 18.10
N PHE A 382 6.84 18.71 17.63
CA PHE A 382 5.78 19.53 17.03
C PHE A 382 4.60 19.81 17.98
N GLY A 383 4.67 19.30 19.22
CA GLY A 383 3.61 19.50 20.21
C GLY A 383 2.38 18.62 19.96
N ASN A 384 1.21 19.18 20.24
CA ASN A 384 -0.02 18.39 20.32
C ASN A 384 -0.90 18.62 19.11
N GLU A 385 -1.43 17.50 18.55
CA GLU A 385 -2.42 17.53 17.48
C GLU A 385 -3.66 16.72 17.89
N VAL A 386 -4.84 17.24 17.54
CA VAL A 386 -6.13 16.56 17.72
C VAL A 386 -6.73 16.26 16.37
N THR A 387 -6.94 15.00 16.09
CA THR A 387 -7.56 14.56 14.84
C THR A 387 -8.88 13.84 15.10
N TRP A 388 -9.76 13.87 14.12
CA TRP A 388 -11.07 13.25 14.23
C TRP A 388 -11.47 12.53 12.95
N ASN A 389 -12.33 11.52 13.09
CA ASN A 389 -13.07 10.90 11.99
C ASN A 389 -14.54 10.76 12.40
N ALA A 390 -15.42 11.07 11.49
CA ALA A 390 -16.85 10.84 11.63
C ALA A 390 -17.40 10.18 10.36
N GLU A 391 -18.18 9.13 10.54
CA GLU A 391 -18.82 8.39 9.48
C GLU A 391 -20.28 8.12 9.86
N PHE A 392 -21.21 8.45 8.97
CA PHE A 392 -22.65 8.23 9.13
C PHE A 392 -23.18 7.47 7.92
N GLY A 393 -23.66 6.26 8.17
CA GLY A 393 -24.21 5.37 7.14
C GLY A 393 -25.71 5.16 7.31
N ALA A 394 -26.41 5.06 6.17
CA ALA A 394 -27.82 4.70 6.14
C ALA A 394 -28.09 3.67 5.03
N GLY A 395 -28.78 2.58 5.39
CA GLY A 395 -29.25 1.55 4.48
C GLY A 395 -30.65 1.85 3.94
N PHE A 396 -30.86 1.73 2.62
CA PHE A 396 -32.14 1.96 1.97
C PHE A 396 -32.55 0.75 1.12
N GLY A 397 -33.82 0.37 1.19
CA GLY A 397 -34.40 -0.69 0.36
C GLY A 397 -33.64 -2.01 0.44
N ARG A 398 -33.39 -2.62 -0.74
CA ARG A 398 -32.64 -3.86 -0.87
C ARG A 398 -31.24 -3.57 -1.43
N GLY A 399 -30.27 -3.39 -0.52
CA GLY A 399 -28.85 -3.35 -0.90
C GLY A 399 -28.25 -1.97 -1.20
N THR A 400 -28.99 -0.86 -1.00
CA THR A 400 -28.42 0.49 -1.10
C THR A 400 -27.89 0.93 0.26
N ARG A 401 -26.65 1.41 0.31
CA ARG A 401 -26.05 2.09 1.46
C ARG A 401 -25.49 3.43 1.02
N ILE A 402 -25.81 4.47 1.75
CA ILE A 402 -25.25 5.82 1.58
C ILE A 402 -24.44 6.14 2.84
N THR A 403 -23.23 6.60 2.66
CA THR A 403 -22.32 6.99 3.75
C THR A 403 -21.79 8.39 3.49
N LEU A 404 -21.91 9.26 4.49
CA LEU A 404 -21.23 10.54 4.56
C LEU A 404 -20.12 10.39 5.59
N SER A 405 -18.89 10.72 5.20
CA SER A 405 -17.74 10.68 6.09
C SER A 405 -16.91 11.96 5.99
N GLY A 406 -16.16 12.24 7.04
CA GLY A 406 -15.19 13.31 7.08
C GLY A 406 -14.17 13.06 8.18
N GLY A 407 -13.05 13.73 8.09
CA GLY A 407 -12.00 13.60 9.08
C GLY A 407 -10.85 14.54 8.83
N SER A 408 -10.04 14.71 9.87
CA SER A 408 -8.76 15.40 9.79
C SER A 408 -7.60 14.43 9.95
N ALA A 409 -6.48 14.80 9.37
CA ALA A 409 -5.21 14.11 9.53
C ALA A 409 -4.07 15.12 9.54
N PHE A 410 -2.90 14.68 9.98
CA PHE A 410 -1.70 15.49 9.90
C PHE A 410 -0.48 14.62 9.60
N ARG A 411 0.58 15.25 9.11
CA ARG A 411 1.90 14.65 8.95
C ARG A 411 2.96 15.53 9.62
N ALA A 412 3.70 14.95 10.53
CA ALA A 412 4.91 15.59 11.06
C ALA A 412 6.03 15.52 10.01
N PRO A 413 6.80 16.61 9.77
CA PRO A 413 7.97 16.58 8.92
C PRO A 413 8.93 15.47 9.35
N ASP A 414 9.41 14.67 8.41
CA ASP A 414 10.37 13.60 8.69
C ASP A 414 11.78 14.14 8.93
N SER A 415 12.70 13.27 9.30
CA SER A 415 14.07 13.71 9.65
C SER A 415 14.85 14.21 8.44
N THR A 416 14.58 13.71 7.23
CA THR A 416 15.21 14.21 6.01
C THR A 416 14.61 15.54 5.58
N ASP A 417 13.30 15.73 5.73
CA ASP A 417 12.67 17.04 5.51
C ASP A 417 13.35 18.14 6.32
N ARG A 418 13.77 17.81 7.55
CA ARG A 418 14.33 18.77 8.51
C ARG A 418 15.85 18.91 8.44
N PHE A 419 16.57 17.82 8.28
CA PHE A 419 18.02 17.75 8.52
C PHE A 419 18.80 17.16 7.35
N GLY A 420 18.14 16.62 6.32
CA GLY A 420 18.74 16.08 5.11
C GLY A 420 19.29 17.17 4.18
N PHE A 421 19.66 16.75 2.97
CA PHE A 421 20.06 17.70 1.93
C PHE A 421 18.88 18.64 1.59
N GLY A 422 19.11 19.95 1.67
CA GLY A 422 18.05 20.96 1.55
C GLY A 422 17.03 20.95 2.70
N GLY A 423 17.37 20.34 3.82
CA GLY A 423 16.49 20.27 4.98
C GLY A 423 16.20 21.62 5.63
N ASN A 424 15.03 21.71 6.28
CA ASN A 424 14.58 22.91 6.98
C ASN A 424 14.01 22.54 8.36
N PRO A 425 14.74 22.83 9.45
CA PRO A 425 14.27 22.50 10.80
C PRO A 425 13.05 23.31 11.26
N ASP A 426 12.72 24.40 10.57
CA ASP A 426 11.60 25.29 10.90
C ASP A 426 10.27 24.89 10.24
N LEU A 427 10.22 23.73 9.57
CA LEU A 427 9.00 23.20 8.97
C LEU A 427 7.90 22.97 10.00
N LYS A 428 6.68 23.21 9.56
CA LYS A 428 5.45 22.91 10.31
C LYS A 428 4.85 21.58 9.83
N PRO A 429 4.07 20.91 10.69
CA PRO A 429 3.25 19.79 10.25
C PRO A 429 2.28 20.17 9.14
N GLU A 430 2.08 19.26 8.20
CA GLU A 430 1.01 19.34 7.22
C GLU A 430 -0.30 18.92 7.87
N VAL A 431 -1.40 19.62 7.58
CA VAL A 431 -2.72 19.33 8.11
C VAL A 431 -3.71 19.11 6.97
N SER A 432 -4.54 18.09 7.10
CA SER A 432 -5.52 17.73 6.06
C SER A 432 -6.91 17.62 6.64
N GLU A 433 -7.91 18.10 5.87
CA GLU A 433 -9.33 17.90 6.13
C GLU A 433 -10.01 17.35 4.87
N GLN A 434 -10.74 16.24 5.01
CA GLN A 434 -11.47 15.60 3.91
C GLN A 434 -12.95 15.42 4.25
N VAL A 435 -13.78 15.60 3.23
CA VAL A 435 -15.20 15.20 3.22
C VAL A 435 -15.43 14.23 2.08
N GLU A 436 -16.26 13.21 2.32
CA GLU A 436 -16.56 12.16 1.36
C GLU A 436 -18.02 11.75 1.40
N LEU A 437 -18.61 11.49 0.24
CA LEU A 437 -19.93 10.89 0.08
C LEU A 437 -19.81 9.61 -0.75
N SER A 438 -20.18 8.48 -0.15
CA SER A 438 -20.17 7.17 -0.78
C SER A 438 -21.57 6.60 -0.94
N VAL A 439 -21.85 6.00 -2.10
CA VAL A 439 -23.05 5.22 -2.37
C VAL A 439 -22.64 3.83 -2.82
N ARG A 440 -23.11 2.80 -2.12
CA ARG A 440 -22.92 1.40 -2.48
C ARG A 440 -24.28 0.78 -2.79
N GLN A 441 -24.38 0.06 -3.92
CA GLN A 441 -25.58 -0.62 -4.35
C GLN A 441 -25.29 -2.07 -4.67
N LYS A 442 -25.83 -3.00 -3.89
CA LYS A 442 -25.91 -4.42 -4.26
C LYS A 442 -27.11 -4.64 -5.18
N VAL A 443 -26.92 -5.35 -6.29
CA VAL A 443 -27.97 -5.73 -7.24
C VAL A 443 -27.98 -7.24 -7.36
N GLY A 444 -28.98 -7.84 -6.72
CA GLY A 444 -28.95 -9.28 -6.43
C GLY A 444 -27.78 -9.64 -5.52
N ASP A 445 -27.34 -10.89 -5.57
CA ASP A 445 -26.28 -11.42 -4.70
C ASP A 445 -24.89 -11.37 -5.38
N ARG A 446 -24.82 -10.94 -6.65
CA ARG A 446 -23.62 -11.08 -7.48
C ARG A 446 -23.02 -9.76 -7.96
N HIS A 447 -23.77 -8.67 -7.94
CA HIS A 447 -23.32 -7.40 -8.47
C HIS A 447 -23.24 -6.34 -7.36
N GLN A 448 -22.16 -5.60 -7.34
CA GLN A 448 -22.02 -4.42 -6.49
C GLN A 448 -21.54 -3.24 -7.33
N LEU A 449 -22.20 -2.12 -7.16
CA LEU A 449 -21.81 -0.82 -7.72
C LEU A 449 -21.42 0.08 -6.56
N SER A 450 -20.40 0.92 -6.78
CA SER A 450 -20.00 1.95 -5.83
C SER A 450 -19.72 3.26 -6.56
N LEU A 451 -20.06 4.36 -5.89
CA LEU A 451 -19.74 5.72 -6.29
C LEU A 451 -19.26 6.44 -5.04
N THR A 452 -18.08 7.02 -5.12
CA THR A 452 -17.51 7.83 -4.04
C THR A 452 -17.06 9.17 -4.61
N ALA A 453 -17.50 10.27 -4.01
CA ALA A 453 -17.00 11.61 -4.28
C ALA A 453 -16.27 12.14 -3.06
N PHE A 454 -15.10 12.71 -3.23
CA PHE A 454 -14.26 13.21 -2.16
C PHE A 454 -13.65 14.57 -2.48
N ASP A 455 -13.35 15.32 -1.43
CA ASP A 455 -12.68 16.63 -1.48
C ASP A 455 -11.75 16.72 -0.27
N ASN A 456 -10.45 16.76 -0.53
CA ASN A 456 -9.38 16.79 0.48
C ASN A 456 -8.58 18.08 0.33
N HIS A 457 -8.46 18.83 1.41
CA HIS A 457 -7.61 20.02 1.54
C HIS A 457 -6.41 19.68 2.39
N ILE A 458 -5.23 20.12 1.98
CA ILE A 458 -3.97 19.95 2.71
C ILE A 458 -3.34 21.32 2.84
N ASP A 459 -3.20 21.79 4.06
CA ASP A 459 -2.49 23.04 4.39
C ASP A 459 -1.04 22.73 4.78
N ASP A 460 -0.13 23.69 4.54
CA ASP A 460 1.31 23.61 4.85
C ASP A 460 2.02 22.39 4.20
N LEU A 461 1.60 21.98 2.99
CA LEU A 461 2.25 20.88 2.24
C LEU A 461 3.76 21.15 2.11
N ILE A 462 4.58 20.12 2.36
CA ILE A 462 6.03 20.23 2.29
C ILE A 462 6.49 19.84 0.90
N ASP A 463 7.24 20.75 0.23
CA ASP A 463 7.84 20.50 -1.06
C ASP A 463 9.28 21.08 -1.11
N TYR A 464 10.12 20.53 -2.01
CA TYR A 464 11.45 21.00 -2.24
C TYR A 464 11.46 22.15 -3.24
N VAL A 465 11.76 23.36 -2.76
CA VAL A 465 11.76 24.59 -3.57
C VAL A 465 13.18 24.95 -3.95
N VAL A 466 13.45 25.06 -5.26
CA VAL A 466 14.75 25.55 -5.77
C VAL A 466 14.82 27.06 -5.53
N ILE A 467 15.82 27.47 -4.73
CA ILE A 467 16.07 28.87 -4.35
C ILE A 467 17.01 29.56 -5.36
N ASP A 468 18.04 28.86 -5.83
CA ASP A 468 19.00 29.37 -6.84
C ASP A 468 19.13 28.38 -8.00
N PHE A 469 18.62 28.78 -9.15
CA PHE A 469 18.67 27.98 -10.38
C PHE A 469 20.09 27.85 -11.00
N ASN A 470 21.07 28.66 -10.57
CA ASN A 470 22.42 28.54 -11.08
C ASN A 470 23.27 27.51 -10.30
N THR A 471 22.99 27.36 -9.00
CA THR A 471 23.67 26.41 -8.11
C THR A 471 22.83 25.16 -7.85
N PHE A 472 21.56 25.13 -8.27
CA PHE A 472 20.55 24.13 -7.90
C PHE A 472 20.38 24.00 -6.39
N GLU A 473 20.67 25.06 -5.66
CA GLU A 473 20.44 25.11 -4.22
C GLU A 473 18.94 25.28 -3.97
N GLY A 474 18.39 24.41 -3.14
CA GLY A 474 17.00 24.42 -2.75
C GLY A 474 16.81 24.02 -1.31
N GLN A 475 15.61 24.17 -0.82
CA GLN A 475 15.24 23.87 0.56
C GLN A 475 13.81 23.36 0.64
N ASN A 476 13.55 22.43 1.55
CA ASN A 476 12.18 22.02 1.90
C ASN A 476 11.43 23.17 2.55
N GLN A 477 10.23 23.46 2.06
CA GLN A 477 9.39 24.55 2.52
C GLN A 477 7.94 24.08 2.64
N ASN A 478 7.21 24.65 3.57
CA ASN A 478 5.75 24.51 3.54
C ASN A 478 5.21 25.40 2.41
N VAL A 479 4.73 24.77 1.34
CA VAL A 479 3.97 25.46 0.31
C VAL A 479 2.54 25.65 0.80
N GLU A 480 1.81 26.66 0.31
CA GLU A 480 0.64 27.13 1.03
C GLU A 480 -0.49 26.11 1.12
N ARG A 481 -1.00 25.57 0.00
CA ARG A 481 -2.17 24.67 0.01
C ARG A 481 -2.21 23.73 -1.17
N ALA A 482 -2.60 22.49 -0.92
CA ALA A 482 -2.99 21.55 -1.96
C ALA A 482 -4.45 21.14 -1.79
N ARG A 483 -5.13 20.91 -2.91
CA ARG A 483 -6.49 20.38 -2.92
C ARG A 483 -6.63 19.25 -3.90
N ILE A 484 -7.25 18.18 -3.44
CA ILE A 484 -7.52 17.01 -4.26
C ILE A 484 -8.99 16.66 -4.17
N LYS A 485 -9.71 16.86 -5.28
CA LYS A 485 -11.11 16.48 -5.39
C LYS A 485 -11.26 15.40 -6.46
N GLY A 486 -12.18 14.47 -6.24
CA GLY A 486 -12.35 13.40 -7.21
C GLY A 486 -13.61 12.59 -7.03
N VAL A 487 -13.78 11.68 -7.99
CA VAL A 487 -14.87 10.70 -8.03
C VAL A 487 -14.28 9.35 -8.37
N GLU A 488 -14.64 8.33 -7.60
CA GLU A 488 -14.34 6.93 -7.85
C GLU A 488 -15.63 6.18 -8.18
N LEU A 489 -15.62 5.42 -9.28
CA LEU A 489 -16.69 4.52 -9.68
C LEU A 489 -16.18 3.09 -9.61
N GLY A 490 -16.90 2.20 -8.97
CA GLY A 490 -16.57 0.79 -8.86
C GLY A 490 -17.72 -0.11 -9.30
N TYR A 491 -17.38 -1.20 -9.97
CA TYR A 491 -18.27 -2.30 -10.28
C TYR A 491 -17.58 -3.61 -9.96
N GLN A 492 -18.29 -4.50 -9.24
CA GLN A 492 -17.85 -5.84 -8.94
C GLN A 492 -18.94 -6.84 -9.33
N TYR A 493 -18.50 -7.93 -9.91
CA TYR A 493 -19.32 -9.10 -10.21
C TYR A 493 -18.64 -10.35 -9.67
N HIS A 494 -19.37 -11.12 -8.87
CA HIS A 494 -18.96 -12.41 -8.35
C HIS A 494 -19.94 -13.48 -8.79
N GLY A 495 -19.52 -14.33 -9.71
CA GLY A 495 -20.27 -15.49 -10.19
C GLY A 495 -19.49 -16.78 -9.96
N GLU A 496 -20.08 -17.93 -10.25
CA GLU A 496 -19.45 -19.24 -10.04
C GLU A 496 -18.18 -19.46 -10.86
N ALA A 497 -18.19 -19.02 -12.11
CA ALA A 497 -17.10 -19.24 -13.06
C ALA A 497 -16.42 -17.94 -13.49
N TRP A 498 -16.95 -16.78 -13.13
CA TRP A 498 -16.44 -15.49 -13.51
C TRP A 498 -16.42 -14.54 -12.32
N SER A 499 -15.36 -13.80 -12.19
CA SER A 499 -15.34 -12.58 -11.40
C SER A 499 -14.84 -11.42 -12.23
N THR A 500 -15.38 -10.23 -11.97
CA THR A 500 -14.98 -9.00 -12.66
C THR A 500 -14.96 -7.87 -11.65
N ARG A 501 -13.90 -7.07 -11.73
CA ARG A 501 -13.78 -5.78 -11.03
C ARG A 501 -13.44 -4.72 -12.07
N ALA A 502 -14.17 -3.62 -12.06
CA ALA A 502 -13.87 -2.44 -12.87
C ALA A 502 -13.93 -1.21 -11.98
N GLU A 503 -12.91 -0.39 -12.01
CA GLU A 503 -12.75 0.78 -11.17
C GLU A 503 -12.23 1.95 -12.01
N LEU A 504 -12.89 3.12 -11.90
CA LEU A 504 -12.51 4.36 -12.57
C LEU A 504 -12.31 5.44 -11.51
N THR A 505 -11.17 6.11 -11.54
CA THR A 505 -10.90 7.30 -10.73
C THR A 505 -10.77 8.52 -11.66
N LEU A 506 -11.47 9.58 -11.31
CA LEU A 506 -11.35 10.92 -11.91
C LEU A 506 -11.01 11.88 -10.77
N GLN A 507 -9.85 12.54 -10.83
CA GLN A 507 -9.37 13.44 -9.77
C GLN A 507 -8.68 14.67 -10.32
N ASP A 508 -8.58 15.71 -9.50
CA ASP A 508 -7.92 16.97 -9.84
C ASP A 508 -7.00 17.38 -8.68
N PRO A 509 -5.76 16.83 -8.62
CA PRO A 509 -4.79 17.14 -7.58
C PRO A 509 -4.01 18.41 -7.93
N ARG A 510 -4.24 19.51 -7.21
CA ARG A 510 -3.64 20.81 -7.49
C ARG A 510 -2.99 21.44 -6.27
N ASP A 511 -1.90 22.15 -6.53
CA ASP A 511 -1.46 23.25 -5.69
C ASP A 511 -2.41 24.43 -5.90
N GLU A 512 -3.11 24.89 -4.85
CA GLU A 512 -4.06 26.00 -4.93
C GLU A 512 -3.37 27.37 -5.03
N THR A 513 -2.07 27.46 -4.76
CA THR A 513 -1.28 28.70 -4.86
C THR A 513 -0.92 29.00 -6.31
N THR A 514 -0.43 28.00 -7.02
CA THR A 514 0.05 28.12 -8.40
C THR A 514 -1.01 27.71 -9.44
N ASP A 515 -2.08 27.02 -9.02
CA ASP A 515 -3.08 26.32 -9.85
C ASP A 515 -2.47 25.24 -10.76
N GLU A 516 -1.25 24.77 -10.44
CA GLU A 516 -0.58 23.68 -11.14
C GLU A 516 -1.00 22.30 -10.62
N LEU A 517 -0.86 21.30 -11.49
CA LEU A 517 -1.07 19.89 -11.06
C LEU A 517 0.09 19.42 -10.23
N LEU A 518 -0.21 18.70 -9.15
CA LEU A 518 0.80 17.99 -8.36
C LEU A 518 1.51 16.94 -9.23
N LEU A 519 2.83 16.80 -9.07
CA LEU A 519 3.65 15.95 -9.93
C LEU A 519 3.37 14.46 -9.72
N ARG A 520 3.50 13.67 -10.79
CA ARG A 520 3.35 12.20 -10.80
C ARG A 520 1.95 11.69 -10.45
N ARG A 521 0.90 12.52 -10.57
CA ARG A 521 -0.50 12.14 -10.34
C ARG A 521 -1.30 12.26 -11.63
N SER A 522 -1.91 11.13 -12.02
CA SER A 522 -2.85 11.11 -13.14
C SER A 522 -4.19 11.68 -12.72
N ARG A 523 -4.85 12.41 -13.62
CA ARG A 523 -6.22 12.88 -13.38
C ARG A 523 -7.26 11.80 -13.62
N GLU A 524 -6.91 10.78 -14.38
CA GLU A 524 -7.80 9.70 -14.79
C GLU A 524 -7.07 8.37 -14.68
N SER A 525 -7.70 7.38 -14.07
CA SER A 525 -7.22 6.01 -14.08
C SER A 525 -8.36 5.01 -14.18
N LEU A 526 -8.16 3.94 -14.93
CA LEU A 526 -9.12 2.84 -15.11
C LEU A 526 -8.41 1.51 -14.85
N MET A 527 -8.99 0.71 -13.97
CA MET A 527 -8.55 -0.65 -13.67
C MET A 527 -9.69 -1.62 -14.00
N VAL A 528 -9.40 -2.69 -14.75
CA VAL A 528 -10.36 -3.76 -15.03
C VAL A 528 -9.66 -5.09 -14.82
N ALA A 529 -10.20 -5.91 -13.92
CA ALA A 529 -9.76 -7.28 -13.71
C ALA A 529 -10.89 -8.26 -14.05
N VAL A 530 -10.59 -9.27 -14.83
CA VAL A 530 -11.52 -10.33 -15.20
C VAL A 530 -10.87 -11.68 -14.94
N ASN A 531 -11.53 -12.52 -14.16
CA ASN A 531 -11.08 -13.88 -13.92
C ASN A 531 -12.14 -14.90 -14.37
N ARG A 532 -11.69 -16.03 -14.85
CA ARG A 532 -12.54 -17.14 -15.28
C ARG A 532 -11.99 -18.49 -14.87
N ASP A 533 -12.82 -19.24 -14.15
CA ASP A 533 -12.54 -20.64 -13.84
C ASP A 533 -13.18 -21.56 -14.88
N VAL A 534 -12.38 -22.43 -15.51
CA VAL A 534 -12.83 -23.43 -16.50
C VAL A 534 -12.27 -24.79 -16.12
N GLY A 535 -12.98 -25.49 -15.24
CA GLY A 535 -12.54 -26.79 -14.74
C GLY A 535 -11.23 -26.70 -13.96
N ALA A 536 -10.13 -27.25 -14.53
CA ALA A 536 -8.80 -27.17 -13.92
C ALA A 536 -8.02 -25.89 -14.29
N LEU A 537 -8.53 -25.08 -15.22
CA LEU A 537 -7.92 -23.84 -15.66
C LEU A 537 -8.54 -22.66 -14.92
N ASP A 538 -7.68 -21.75 -14.48
CA ASP A 538 -8.00 -20.45 -13.92
C ASP A 538 -7.29 -19.39 -14.80
N LEU A 539 -8.07 -18.53 -15.43
CA LEU A 539 -7.60 -17.53 -16.38
C LEU A 539 -7.86 -16.13 -15.80
N GLY A 540 -6.86 -15.27 -15.85
CA GLY A 540 -6.95 -13.89 -15.41
C GLY A 540 -6.52 -12.91 -16.50
N MET A 541 -7.11 -11.73 -16.50
CA MET A 541 -6.69 -10.60 -17.32
C MET A 541 -6.90 -9.32 -16.53
N ASP A 542 -5.86 -8.50 -16.46
CA ASP A 542 -5.88 -7.19 -15.85
C ASP A 542 -5.55 -6.13 -16.90
N ILE A 543 -6.33 -5.06 -16.90
CA ILE A 543 -6.11 -3.86 -17.72
C ILE A 543 -5.96 -2.69 -16.77
N THR A 544 -4.85 -1.98 -16.86
CA THR A 544 -4.63 -0.72 -16.15
C THR A 544 -4.37 0.39 -17.15
N ALA A 545 -5.07 1.50 -17.01
CA ALA A 545 -4.91 2.69 -17.86
C ALA A 545 -4.77 3.93 -17.00
N PHE A 546 -3.79 4.75 -17.32
CA PHE A 546 -3.54 6.03 -16.66
C PHE A 546 -3.51 7.16 -17.69
N GLY A 547 -4.11 8.30 -17.32
CA GLY A 547 -4.03 9.54 -18.09
C GLY A 547 -2.62 10.13 -18.09
N ASP A 548 -2.45 11.21 -18.87
CA ASP A 548 -1.23 12.00 -18.81
C ASP A 548 -1.05 12.65 -17.43
N ARG A 549 0.22 12.86 -17.05
CA ARG A 549 0.60 13.45 -15.77
C ARG A 549 1.84 14.32 -15.90
N LYS A 550 2.00 15.25 -14.98
CA LYS A 550 3.21 16.06 -14.88
C LYS A 550 4.28 15.34 -14.08
N ASP A 551 5.53 15.55 -14.45
CA ASP A 551 6.70 15.15 -13.67
C ASP A 551 7.76 16.24 -13.70
N PHE A 552 8.70 16.15 -12.78
CA PHE A 552 9.80 17.09 -12.70
C PHE A 552 10.62 17.12 -13.99
N GLY A 553 10.93 18.30 -14.46
CA GLY A 553 11.81 18.57 -15.58
C GLY A 553 12.55 19.89 -15.37
N PHE A 554 13.55 20.15 -16.20
CA PHE A 554 14.31 21.40 -16.15
C PHE A 554 14.50 21.95 -17.56
N PRO A 555 14.23 23.27 -17.84
CA PRO A 555 13.79 24.30 -16.87
C PRO A 555 12.32 24.24 -16.47
N ASP A 556 11.49 23.49 -17.18
CA ASP A 556 10.04 23.38 -16.95
C ASP A 556 9.63 21.95 -16.72
N ASN A 557 8.55 21.73 -15.95
CA ASN A 557 7.96 20.42 -15.74
C ASN A 557 7.56 19.78 -17.07
N VAL A 558 7.78 18.48 -17.18
CA VAL A 558 7.45 17.69 -18.36
C VAL A 558 6.08 17.02 -18.23
N THR A 559 5.51 16.61 -19.36
CA THR A 559 4.31 15.77 -19.37
C THR A 559 4.70 14.36 -19.76
N LEU A 560 4.39 13.39 -18.90
CA LEU A 560 4.46 11.99 -19.21
C LEU A 560 3.16 11.56 -19.90
N ASP A 561 3.28 10.81 -21.00
CA ASP A 561 2.14 10.38 -21.80
C ASP A 561 1.26 9.36 -21.06
N SER A 562 -0.01 9.32 -21.41
CA SER A 562 -0.95 8.30 -20.97
C SER A 562 -0.57 6.92 -21.52
N TYR A 563 -0.85 5.85 -20.76
CA TYR A 563 -0.54 4.49 -21.16
C TYR A 563 -1.61 3.49 -20.76
N VAL A 564 -1.60 2.30 -21.39
CA VAL A 564 -2.47 1.18 -21.09
C VAL A 564 -1.65 -0.11 -21.01
N LEU A 565 -1.68 -0.76 -19.87
CA LEU A 565 -1.06 -2.08 -19.69
C LEU A 565 -2.13 -3.17 -19.67
N VAL A 566 -1.82 -4.27 -20.33
CA VAL A 566 -2.65 -5.47 -20.33
C VAL A 566 -1.79 -6.62 -19.84
N ASN A 567 -2.20 -7.23 -18.73
CA ASN A 567 -1.57 -8.42 -18.18
C ASN A 567 -2.51 -9.61 -18.32
N ALA A 568 -1.97 -10.80 -18.50
CA ALA A 568 -2.75 -12.03 -18.52
C ALA A 568 -2.08 -13.11 -17.67
N THR A 569 -2.90 -13.89 -16.97
CA THR A 569 -2.45 -15.00 -16.13
C THR A 569 -3.16 -16.29 -16.49
N VAL A 570 -2.48 -17.41 -16.33
CA VAL A 570 -3.05 -18.75 -16.44
C VAL A 570 -2.55 -19.62 -15.31
N ARG A 571 -3.46 -20.33 -14.65
CA ARG A 571 -3.14 -21.36 -13.66
C ARG A 571 -3.82 -22.66 -14.06
N TYR A 572 -3.06 -23.73 -14.06
CA TYR A 572 -3.55 -25.08 -14.38
C TYR A 572 -3.36 -26.00 -13.19
N ARG A 573 -4.45 -26.40 -12.56
CA ARG A 573 -4.46 -27.39 -11.46
C ARG A 573 -4.28 -28.78 -12.01
N VAL A 574 -3.03 -29.29 -11.98
CA VAL A 574 -2.71 -30.65 -12.46
C VAL A 574 -3.42 -31.69 -11.58
N ASN A 575 -3.47 -31.44 -10.27
CA ASN A 575 -4.20 -32.22 -9.28
C ASN A 575 -4.48 -31.33 -8.04
N GLY A 576 -4.95 -31.92 -6.94
CA GLY A 576 -5.28 -31.18 -5.71
C GLY A 576 -4.09 -30.48 -5.04
N ALA A 577 -2.85 -30.87 -5.35
CA ALA A 577 -1.66 -30.31 -4.74
C ALA A 577 -0.78 -29.50 -5.71
N LEU A 578 -0.76 -29.84 -7.00
CA LEU A 578 0.17 -29.28 -7.98
C LEU A 578 -0.55 -28.33 -8.94
N THR A 579 -0.06 -27.09 -9.02
CA THR A 579 -0.50 -26.07 -9.96
C THR A 579 0.67 -25.58 -10.81
N LEU A 580 0.48 -25.54 -12.13
CA LEU A 580 1.34 -24.82 -13.06
C LEU A 580 0.76 -23.43 -13.30
N GLN A 581 1.62 -22.43 -13.45
CA GLN A 581 1.19 -21.05 -13.59
C GLN A 581 2.04 -20.28 -14.58
N GLY A 582 1.45 -19.29 -15.24
CA GLY A 582 2.13 -18.41 -16.17
C GLY A 582 1.50 -17.03 -16.18
N ARG A 583 2.31 -16.01 -16.42
CA ARG A 583 1.91 -14.61 -16.54
C ARG A 583 2.60 -13.99 -17.76
N ILE A 584 1.88 -13.11 -18.42
CA ILE A 584 2.41 -12.15 -19.39
C ILE A 584 2.08 -10.78 -18.86
N GLU A 585 3.09 -9.96 -18.65
CA GLU A 585 2.98 -8.56 -18.29
C GLU A 585 3.18 -7.70 -19.53
N ASN A 586 2.49 -6.56 -19.53
CA ASN A 586 2.55 -5.64 -20.67
C ASN A 586 2.41 -6.39 -22.01
N ALA A 587 1.36 -7.21 -22.15
CA ALA A 587 1.17 -8.10 -23.31
C ALA A 587 1.15 -7.36 -24.66
N LEU A 588 0.81 -6.07 -24.65
CA LEU A 588 0.78 -5.20 -25.83
C LEU A 588 2.14 -4.59 -26.17
N ASP A 589 3.16 -4.77 -25.29
CA ASP A 589 4.50 -4.20 -25.42
C ASP A 589 4.45 -2.66 -25.50
N GLU A 590 3.65 -2.07 -24.63
CA GLU A 590 3.48 -0.61 -24.53
C GLU A 590 4.76 0.01 -24.00
N ASP A 591 5.22 1.06 -24.65
CA ASP A 591 6.33 1.89 -24.17
C ASP A 591 5.74 3.01 -23.30
N TYR A 592 6.07 3.01 -22.02
CA TYR A 592 5.48 3.93 -21.03
C TYR A 592 6.55 4.42 -20.04
N THR A 593 6.22 5.46 -19.28
CA THR A 593 7.14 6.07 -18.33
C THR A 593 6.43 6.30 -17.00
N LEU A 594 6.97 5.78 -15.90
CA LEU A 594 6.44 6.02 -14.54
C LEU A 594 7.07 7.25 -13.87
N ALA A 595 8.34 7.53 -14.19
CA ALA A 595 9.07 8.71 -13.74
C ALA A 595 10.01 9.18 -14.85
N GLN A 596 10.15 10.49 -15.01
CA GLN A 596 10.92 11.11 -16.09
C GLN A 596 12.37 10.60 -16.13
N GLY A 597 12.79 10.11 -17.31
CA GLY A 597 14.12 9.60 -17.58
C GLY A 597 14.39 8.17 -17.12
N TYR A 598 13.49 7.57 -16.33
CA TYR A 598 13.64 6.19 -15.87
C TYR A 598 13.00 5.22 -16.86
N ARG A 599 13.64 4.07 -17.03
CA ARG A 599 13.15 2.99 -17.89
C ARG A 599 12.07 2.19 -17.16
N THR A 600 11.08 1.75 -17.91
CA THR A 600 10.07 0.77 -17.49
C THR A 600 10.25 -0.53 -18.26
N GLU A 601 9.73 -1.62 -17.70
CA GLU A 601 9.81 -2.94 -18.31
C GLU A 601 8.86 -3.03 -19.51
N GLY A 602 9.34 -3.57 -20.64
CA GLY A 602 8.53 -3.93 -21.78
C GLY A 602 7.69 -5.18 -21.49
N ARG A 603 7.36 -5.96 -22.55
CA ARG A 603 6.64 -7.22 -22.37
C ARG A 603 7.49 -8.24 -21.62
N ALA A 604 6.98 -8.72 -20.47
CA ALA A 604 7.65 -9.71 -19.65
C ALA A 604 6.82 -11.00 -19.51
N TYR A 605 7.50 -12.09 -19.21
CA TYR A 605 6.92 -13.43 -19.08
C TYR A 605 7.40 -14.07 -17.78
N THR A 606 6.47 -14.73 -17.08
CA THR A 606 6.79 -15.54 -15.91
C THR A 606 6.09 -16.89 -16.03
N VAL A 607 6.81 -17.97 -15.74
CA VAL A 607 6.25 -19.32 -15.59
C VAL A 607 6.63 -19.87 -14.23
N GLY A 608 5.77 -20.71 -13.66
CA GLY A 608 6.04 -21.25 -12.34
C GLY A 608 5.29 -22.51 -12.01
N VAL A 609 5.68 -23.08 -10.90
CA VAL A 609 5.05 -24.25 -10.29
C VAL A 609 4.82 -24.00 -8.81
N ARG A 610 3.64 -24.38 -8.34
CA ARG A 610 3.27 -24.34 -6.92
C ARG A 610 2.80 -25.73 -6.49
N TYR A 611 3.30 -26.17 -5.38
CA TYR A 611 2.87 -27.37 -4.69
C TYR A 611 2.34 -27.01 -3.32
N SER A 612 1.10 -27.40 -3.01
CA SER A 612 0.46 -27.17 -1.71
C SER A 612 -0.11 -28.48 -1.20
N PHE A 613 0.16 -28.78 0.07
CA PHE A 613 -0.32 -29.98 0.76
C PHE A 613 -0.91 -29.55 2.12
N ASP A 614 -2.22 -29.84 2.31
CA ASP A 614 -2.99 -29.57 3.52
C ASP A 614 -3.08 -30.83 4.39
#